data_33a99609001a1ad5cba043d82c329bfd
#
_entry.id   33a99609001a1ad5cba043d82c329bfd
#
_cell.length_a   1.000
_cell.length_b   1.000
_cell.length_c   1.000
_cell.angle_alpha   90.00
_cell.angle_beta   90.00
_cell.angle_gamma   90.00
#
_symmetry.space_group_name_H-M   'P 1'
#
loop_
_entity.id
_entity.type
_entity.pdbx_description
1 polymer ?
#
loop_
_entity_poly.entity_id
_entity_poly.type
_entity_poly.pdbx_seq_one_letter_code
_entity_poly.pdbx_strand_id
1 'polypeptide(L)'
;MTQLYIEDCLKTLERGLKYDYVVASPPDFNELSKDTSWSYEDFLLSFAKLLNPKGNFVSICISDRKSGGKVISKHSMVIKVFLELGYILHTHKLWIKSTAIDPMRMNYQHLLTFSRKKQSRPLVTDFKPDVFIVNQHKWKNYTYGMPTRIVELLINNYTDKNNIVYDPFMGSGTTAEACVNTKRQWLGSEIDKSLEKQIKERVSNL
;
A
#
# COMPACT_ATOMS: atom_id res chain seq x y z
N MET A 1 14.40 11.14 -7.10
CA MET A 1 13.94 10.63 -8.42
C MET A 1 12.45 10.37 -8.27
N THR A 2 11.63 11.05 -9.07
CA THR A 2 10.16 10.95 -8.98
C THR A 2 9.65 10.49 -10.33
N GLN A 3 8.96 9.34 -10.39
CA GLN A 3 8.54 8.76 -11.66
C GLN A 3 7.28 7.91 -11.52
N LEU A 4 6.38 8.04 -12.48
CA LEU A 4 5.18 7.22 -12.64
C LEU A 4 5.37 6.31 -13.87
N TYR A 5 5.12 5.02 -13.67
CA TYR A 5 5.07 4.01 -14.73
C TYR A 5 3.60 3.62 -14.96
N ILE A 6 3.10 3.84 -16.17
CA ILE A 6 1.75 3.41 -16.56
C ILE A 6 1.84 2.02 -17.16
N GLU A 7 1.94 1.03 -16.29
CA GLU A 7 2.10 -0.39 -16.65
C GLU A 7 1.83 -1.29 -15.44
N ASP A 8 1.78 -2.59 -15.69
CA ASP A 8 1.70 -3.61 -14.63
C ASP A 8 2.90 -3.49 -13.67
N CYS A 9 2.61 -3.52 -12.37
CA CYS A 9 3.62 -3.41 -11.32
C CYS A 9 4.69 -4.53 -11.37
N LEU A 10 4.36 -5.73 -11.83
CA LEU A 10 5.31 -6.82 -11.98
C LEU A 10 6.36 -6.47 -13.04
N LYS A 11 5.94 -5.91 -14.19
CA LYS A 11 6.88 -5.42 -15.23
C LYS A 11 7.77 -4.30 -14.72
N THR A 12 7.19 -3.39 -13.93
CA THR A 12 7.98 -2.29 -13.32
C THR A 12 9.01 -2.84 -12.35
N LEU A 13 8.65 -3.81 -11.51
CA LEU A 13 9.55 -4.43 -10.53
C LEU A 13 10.71 -5.21 -11.19
N GLU A 14 10.45 -5.89 -12.31
CA GLU A 14 11.46 -6.61 -13.10
C GLU A 14 12.57 -5.69 -13.64
N ARG A 15 12.34 -4.38 -13.74
CA ARG A 15 13.36 -3.39 -14.14
C ARG A 15 14.47 -3.20 -13.09
N GLY A 16 14.35 -3.80 -11.90
CA GLY A 16 15.36 -3.70 -10.84
C GLY A 16 15.49 -2.29 -10.25
N LEU A 17 14.37 -1.57 -10.11
CA LEU A 17 14.33 -0.21 -9.57
C LEU A 17 14.95 -0.15 -8.17
N LYS A 18 15.57 0.99 -7.87
CA LYS A 18 16.14 1.26 -6.54
C LYS A 18 15.17 2.13 -5.75
N TYR A 19 14.69 1.62 -4.62
CA TYR A 19 13.83 2.31 -3.67
C TYR A 19 14.16 1.85 -2.25
N ASP A 20 13.75 2.65 -1.27
CA ASP A 20 14.11 2.42 0.14
C ASP A 20 12.96 1.75 0.91
N TYR A 21 11.72 2.02 0.53
CA TYR A 21 10.53 1.57 1.23
C TYR A 21 9.38 1.30 0.25
N VAL A 22 8.47 0.41 0.63
CA VAL A 22 7.26 0.12 -0.14
C VAL A 22 6.02 0.42 0.70
N VAL A 23 5.09 1.17 0.14
CA VAL A 23 3.70 1.28 0.61
C VAL A 23 2.80 0.76 -0.50
N ALA A 24 2.01 -0.25 -0.23
CA ALA A 24 1.19 -0.91 -1.23
C ALA A 24 -0.24 -1.13 -0.74
N SER A 25 -1.22 -0.86 -1.59
CA SER A 25 -2.61 -1.29 -1.42
C SER A 25 -2.99 -2.20 -2.58
N PRO A 26 -2.73 -3.50 -2.48
CA PRO A 26 -2.98 -4.44 -3.57
C PRO A 26 -4.44 -4.40 -4.05
N PRO A 27 -4.70 -4.64 -5.34
CA PRO A 27 -6.04 -4.63 -5.93
C PRO A 27 -6.93 -5.68 -5.26
N ASP A 28 -8.24 -5.54 -5.41
CA ASP A 28 -9.18 -6.58 -5.01
C ASP A 28 -9.25 -7.69 -6.08
N PHE A 29 -9.79 -8.85 -5.73
CA PHE A 29 -9.98 -9.99 -6.64
C PHE A 29 -10.62 -9.61 -7.98
N ASN A 30 -11.58 -8.66 -7.96
CA ASN A 30 -12.30 -8.24 -9.17
C ASN A 30 -11.50 -7.28 -10.05
N GLU A 31 -10.41 -6.73 -9.52
CA GLU A 31 -9.53 -5.76 -10.19
C GLU A 31 -8.37 -6.48 -10.88
N LEU A 32 -8.12 -7.75 -10.49
CA LEU A 32 -7.18 -8.59 -11.22
C LEU A 32 -7.77 -8.98 -12.57
N SER A 33 -6.93 -9.03 -13.60
CA SER A 33 -7.37 -9.44 -14.95
C SER A 33 -8.08 -10.78 -14.91
N LYS A 34 -9.27 -10.87 -15.52
CA LYS A 34 -10.05 -12.11 -15.64
C LYS A 34 -9.38 -13.15 -16.53
N ASP A 35 -8.39 -12.72 -17.31
CA ASP A 35 -7.65 -13.57 -18.25
C ASP A 35 -6.48 -14.31 -17.61
N THR A 36 -6.23 -14.08 -16.30
CA THR A 36 -5.18 -14.80 -15.58
C THR A 36 -5.76 -16.04 -14.93
N SER A 37 -5.17 -17.20 -15.17
CA SER A 37 -5.41 -18.45 -14.42
C SER A 37 -4.87 -18.41 -12.99
N TRP A 38 -4.37 -17.25 -12.56
CA TRP A 38 -3.71 -17.05 -11.26
C TRP A 38 -4.73 -16.86 -10.15
N SER A 39 -4.50 -17.56 -9.05
CA SER A 39 -5.18 -17.26 -7.81
C SER A 39 -4.67 -15.92 -7.24
N TYR A 40 -5.43 -15.34 -6.30
CA TYR A 40 -4.99 -14.12 -5.61
C TYR A 40 -3.68 -14.35 -4.82
N GLU A 41 -3.49 -15.55 -4.27
CA GLU A 41 -2.26 -15.92 -3.59
C GLU A 41 -1.07 -15.98 -4.57
N ASP A 42 -1.26 -16.50 -5.78
CA ASP A 42 -0.21 -16.52 -6.81
C ASP A 42 0.22 -15.12 -7.22
N PHE A 43 -0.75 -14.21 -7.37
CA PHE A 43 -0.46 -12.80 -7.61
C PHE A 43 0.35 -12.19 -6.46
N LEU A 44 -0.10 -12.37 -5.21
CA LEU A 44 0.61 -11.86 -4.03
C LEU A 44 2.02 -12.44 -3.92
N LEU A 45 2.20 -13.72 -4.23
CA LEU A 45 3.48 -14.41 -4.20
C LEU A 45 4.44 -13.84 -5.25
N SER A 46 3.98 -13.66 -6.48
CA SER A 46 4.77 -13.09 -7.57
C SER A 46 5.19 -11.66 -7.27
N PHE A 47 4.26 -10.86 -6.79
CA PHE A 47 4.52 -9.50 -6.35
C PHE A 47 5.54 -9.45 -5.21
N ALA A 48 5.33 -10.20 -4.13
CA ALA A 48 6.18 -10.16 -2.94
C ALA A 48 7.61 -10.66 -3.20
N LYS A 49 7.79 -11.63 -4.12
CA LYS A 49 9.11 -12.11 -4.54
C LYS A 49 9.98 -11.04 -5.19
N LEU A 50 9.36 -10.15 -5.96
CA LEU A 50 10.07 -9.09 -6.70
C LEU A 50 10.41 -7.88 -5.81
N LEU A 51 9.81 -7.76 -4.63
CA LEU A 51 10.08 -6.64 -3.73
C LEU A 51 11.50 -6.71 -3.15
N ASN A 52 12.24 -5.62 -3.27
CA ASN A 52 13.61 -5.52 -2.73
C ASN A 52 13.95 -4.09 -2.25
N PRO A 53 13.25 -3.57 -1.23
CA PRO A 53 13.53 -2.24 -0.69
C PRO A 53 14.87 -2.21 0.06
N LYS A 54 15.68 -1.17 -0.15
CA LYS A 54 16.96 -0.98 0.56
C LYS A 54 16.77 -0.85 2.06
N GLY A 55 15.70 -0.17 2.51
CA GLY A 55 15.34 -0.01 3.91
C GLY A 55 14.75 -1.26 4.55
N ASN A 56 14.58 -2.35 3.79
CA ASN A 56 14.02 -3.64 4.19
C ASN A 56 12.56 -3.64 4.65
N PHE A 57 11.84 -2.52 4.67
CA PHE A 57 10.45 -2.47 5.11
C PHE A 57 9.47 -2.42 3.94
N VAL A 58 8.35 -3.12 4.11
CA VAL A 58 7.21 -3.15 3.20
C VAL A 58 5.94 -3.02 4.01
N SER A 59 5.11 -2.02 3.73
CA SER A 59 3.79 -1.87 4.33
C SER A 59 2.70 -2.20 3.32
N ILE A 60 1.83 -3.14 3.69
CA ILE A 60 0.67 -3.55 2.91
C ILE A 60 -0.60 -3.07 3.61
N CYS A 61 -1.39 -2.29 2.90
CA CYS A 61 -2.67 -1.78 3.36
C CYS A 61 -3.79 -2.55 2.68
N ILE A 62 -4.56 -3.34 3.42
CA ILE A 62 -5.53 -4.25 2.83
C ILE A 62 -6.81 -4.37 3.67
N SER A 63 -7.96 -4.38 3.01
CA SER A 63 -9.26 -4.70 3.62
C SER A 63 -9.67 -6.11 3.26
N ASP A 64 -10.22 -6.82 4.22
CA ASP A 64 -10.93 -8.06 3.94
C ASP A 64 -12.21 -7.78 3.14
N ARG A 65 -12.78 -8.79 2.55
CA ARG A 65 -13.94 -8.66 1.68
C ARG A 65 -15.12 -9.47 2.22
N LYS A 66 -16.30 -8.90 2.22
CA LYS A 66 -17.56 -9.61 2.40
C LYS A 66 -18.07 -10.06 1.03
N SER A 67 -18.35 -11.32 0.84
CA SER A 67 -18.89 -11.87 -0.41
C SER A 67 -19.65 -13.17 -0.15
N GLY A 68 -20.89 -13.28 -0.68
CA GLY A 68 -21.69 -14.50 -0.55
C GLY A 68 -21.91 -14.96 0.90
N GLY A 69 -22.16 -14.04 1.84
CA GLY A 69 -22.34 -14.34 3.26
C GLY A 69 -21.08 -14.77 4.00
N LYS A 70 -19.91 -14.65 3.38
CA LYS A 70 -18.62 -15.03 3.96
C LYS A 70 -17.68 -13.81 4.04
N VAL A 71 -16.70 -13.88 4.97
CA VAL A 71 -15.56 -12.99 4.99
C VAL A 71 -14.39 -13.69 4.29
N ILE A 72 -13.85 -13.05 3.26
CA ILE A 72 -12.62 -13.48 2.60
C ILE A 72 -11.49 -12.71 3.29
N SER A 73 -10.66 -13.44 4.04
CA SER A 73 -9.58 -12.87 4.85
C SER A 73 -8.34 -12.61 4.00
N LYS A 74 -8.32 -11.49 3.26
CA LYS A 74 -7.19 -11.15 2.40
C LYS A 74 -5.93 -10.84 3.21
N HIS A 75 -6.07 -10.25 4.40
CA HIS A 75 -4.92 -9.96 5.24
C HIS A 75 -4.17 -11.24 5.67
N SER A 76 -4.88 -12.33 5.93
CA SER A 76 -4.25 -13.61 6.28
C SER A 76 -3.47 -14.21 5.09
N MET A 77 -3.97 -14.05 3.86
CA MET A 77 -3.25 -14.45 2.65
C MET A 77 -1.95 -13.66 2.49
N VAL A 78 -2.00 -12.35 2.71
CA VAL A 78 -0.80 -11.50 2.69
C VAL A 78 0.20 -11.94 3.76
N ILE A 79 -0.25 -12.15 5.01
CA ILE A 79 0.64 -12.60 6.09
C ILE A 79 1.28 -13.92 5.72
N LYS A 80 0.50 -14.92 5.29
CA LYS A 80 0.99 -16.24 4.86
C LYS A 80 2.09 -16.11 3.81
N VAL A 81 1.80 -15.43 2.70
CA VAL A 81 2.74 -15.28 1.58
C VAL A 81 4.04 -14.61 2.01
N PHE A 82 3.96 -13.52 2.78
CA PHE A 82 5.16 -12.82 3.22
C PHE A 82 6.00 -13.64 4.20
N LEU A 83 5.37 -14.37 5.14
CA LEU A 83 6.08 -15.26 6.08
C LEU A 83 6.75 -16.43 5.34
N GLU A 84 6.09 -17.05 4.37
CA GLU A 84 6.66 -18.13 3.54
C GLU A 84 7.90 -17.65 2.72
N LEU A 85 7.96 -16.37 2.35
CA LEU A 85 9.11 -15.75 1.72
C LEU A 85 10.21 -15.30 2.71
N GLY A 86 10.07 -15.64 3.99
CA GLY A 86 11.05 -15.31 5.03
C GLY A 86 10.97 -13.88 5.56
N TYR A 87 9.89 -13.14 5.28
CA TYR A 87 9.65 -11.86 5.93
C TYR A 87 9.22 -12.04 7.37
N ILE A 88 9.47 -11.05 8.20
CA ILE A 88 9.04 -10.94 9.59
C ILE A 88 7.91 -9.90 9.63
N LEU A 89 6.76 -10.25 10.22
CA LEU A 89 5.69 -9.28 10.47
C LEU A 89 6.10 -8.38 11.65
N HIS A 90 6.35 -7.12 11.38
CA HIS A 90 6.82 -6.12 12.35
C HIS A 90 5.67 -5.46 13.11
N THR A 91 4.63 -5.05 12.39
CA THR A 91 3.44 -4.43 12.97
C THR A 91 2.20 -4.87 12.24
N HIS A 92 1.11 -5.00 13.00
CA HIS A 92 -0.23 -5.22 12.49
C HIS A 92 -1.15 -4.21 13.17
N LYS A 93 -1.58 -3.21 12.43
CA LYS A 93 -2.48 -2.17 12.93
C LYS A 93 -3.81 -2.20 12.21
N LEU A 94 -4.85 -1.73 12.88
CA LEU A 94 -6.20 -1.59 12.34
C LEU A 94 -6.56 -0.10 12.21
N TRP A 95 -6.75 0.33 11.01
CA TRP A 95 -7.32 1.64 10.73
C TRP A 95 -8.84 1.51 10.58
N ILE A 96 -9.58 2.14 11.48
CA ILE A 96 -11.04 2.25 11.42
C ILE A 96 -11.41 3.41 10.49
N LYS A 97 -12.07 3.10 9.37
CA LYS A 97 -12.48 4.06 8.34
C LYS A 97 -13.72 4.84 8.69
N SER A 98 -14.62 4.18 9.40
CA SER A 98 -15.91 4.70 9.81
C SER A 98 -16.47 3.88 10.97
N THR A 99 -17.26 4.49 11.85
CA THR A 99 -18.04 3.80 12.86
C THR A 99 -19.44 3.41 12.37
N ALA A 100 -19.82 3.81 11.14
CA ALA A 100 -21.10 3.46 10.55
C ALA A 100 -21.15 1.96 10.19
N ILE A 101 -22.32 1.38 10.33
CA ILE A 101 -22.57 -0.02 9.93
C ILE A 101 -22.66 -0.08 8.41
N ASP A 102 -21.83 -0.92 7.79
CA ASP A 102 -21.91 -1.24 6.38
C ASP A 102 -22.01 -2.77 6.21
N PRO A 103 -23.16 -3.29 5.76
CA PRO A 103 -23.34 -4.73 5.59
C PRO A 103 -22.49 -5.34 4.47
N MET A 104 -22.05 -4.51 3.49
CA MET A 104 -21.36 -4.98 2.30
C MET A 104 -19.83 -4.80 2.40
N ARG A 105 -19.35 -3.90 3.24
CA ARG A 105 -17.94 -3.53 3.31
C ARG A 105 -17.39 -3.62 4.73
N MET A 106 -16.09 -3.84 4.83
CA MET A 106 -15.39 -3.69 6.11
C MET A 106 -15.19 -2.20 6.42
N ASN A 107 -15.53 -1.80 7.65
CA ASN A 107 -15.30 -0.44 8.13
C ASN A 107 -13.88 -0.21 8.65
N TYR A 108 -12.99 -1.18 8.49
CA TYR A 108 -11.58 -1.11 8.87
C TYR A 108 -10.67 -1.62 7.74
N GLN A 109 -9.39 -1.34 7.89
CA GLN A 109 -8.33 -1.82 7.02
C GLN A 109 -7.14 -2.25 7.86
N HIS A 110 -6.49 -3.33 7.45
CA HIS A 110 -5.25 -3.80 8.04
C HIS A 110 -4.07 -3.02 7.45
N LEU A 111 -3.17 -2.58 8.32
CA LEU A 111 -1.89 -2.00 7.98
C LEU A 111 -0.82 -2.97 8.49
N LEU A 112 -0.27 -3.75 7.58
CA LEU A 112 0.72 -4.80 7.86
C LEU A 112 2.10 -4.30 7.44
N THR A 113 3.06 -4.26 8.35
CA THR A 113 4.42 -3.91 7.96
C THR A 113 5.35 -5.08 8.18
N PHE A 114 6.08 -5.42 7.15
CA PHE A 114 7.02 -6.53 7.10
C PHE A 114 8.45 -6.05 6.91
N SER A 115 9.42 -6.88 7.32
CA SER A 115 10.84 -6.71 6.99
C SER A 115 11.51 -8.06 6.70
N ARG A 116 12.58 -8.05 5.87
CA ARG A 116 13.39 -9.27 5.63
C ARG A 116 14.42 -9.54 6.73
N LYS A 117 14.71 -8.57 7.57
CA LYS A 117 15.69 -8.69 8.65
C LYS A 117 15.06 -8.26 9.96
N LYS A 118 15.45 -8.93 11.05
CA LYS A 118 15.10 -8.45 12.39
C LYS A 118 15.74 -7.07 12.59
N GLN A 119 14.92 -6.05 12.58
CA GLN A 119 15.34 -4.67 12.79
C GLN A 119 14.49 -4.06 13.88
N SER A 120 15.14 -3.36 14.80
CA SER A 120 14.45 -2.40 15.66
C SER A 120 14.65 -1.02 15.10
N ARG A 121 13.58 -0.38 14.61
CA ARG A 121 13.60 1.04 14.32
C ARG A 121 12.97 1.75 15.51
N PRO A 122 13.57 2.85 16.01
CA PRO A 122 12.93 3.65 17.05
C PRO A 122 11.54 4.06 16.57
N LEU A 123 10.52 3.82 17.40
CA LEU A 123 9.19 4.31 17.11
C LEU A 123 9.22 5.83 17.13
N VAL A 124 8.74 6.45 16.06
CA VAL A 124 8.51 7.89 16.04
C VAL A 124 7.33 8.18 17.00
N THR A 125 7.43 9.25 17.77
CA THR A 125 6.48 9.64 18.83
C THR A 125 5.01 9.73 18.36
N ASP A 126 4.78 9.92 17.07
CA ASP A 126 3.45 10.01 16.45
C ASP A 126 2.87 8.67 15.95
N PHE A 127 3.52 7.55 16.25
CA PHE A 127 3.04 6.26 15.81
C PHE A 127 1.76 5.89 16.54
N LYS A 128 0.68 5.72 15.78
CA LYS A 128 -0.66 5.46 16.32
C LYS A 128 -0.71 4.13 17.10
N PRO A 129 -1.62 3.97 18.08
CA PRO A 129 -1.90 2.69 18.71
C PRO A 129 -2.28 1.63 17.66
N ASP A 130 -2.37 0.37 18.08
CA ASP A 130 -2.65 -0.73 17.13
C ASP A 130 -4.05 -0.64 16.51
N VAL A 131 -4.98 0.04 17.19
CA VAL A 131 -6.31 0.38 16.65
C VAL A 131 -6.49 1.89 16.72
N PHE A 132 -6.82 2.53 15.59
CA PHE A 132 -7.03 3.97 15.55
C PHE A 132 -8.06 4.37 14.50
N ILE A 133 -8.63 5.56 14.67
CA ILE A 133 -9.65 6.11 13.77
C ILE A 133 -9.06 7.28 13.00
N VAL A 134 -9.20 7.23 11.68
CA VAL A 134 -8.99 8.38 10.79
C VAL A 134 -10.12 8.36 9.78
N ASN A 135 -10.91 9.42 9.73
CA ASN A 135 -12.00 9.52 8.78
C ASN A 135 -11.47 9.49 7.34
N GLN A 136 -12.13 8.71 6.50
CA GLN A 136 -11.80 8.65 5.10
C GLN A 136 -12.20 9.96 4.42
N HIS A 137 -11.25 10.63 3.77
CA HIS A 137 -11.51 11.84 3.01
C HIS A 137 -11.73 11.49 1.54
N LYS A 138 -12.71 12.15 0.94
CA LYS A 138 -12.88 12.11 -0.52
C LYS A 138 -11.89 13.10 -1.15
N TRP A 139 -11.12 12.63 -2.12
CA TRP A 139 -10.34 13.52 -2.96
C TRP A 139 -10.98 13.60 -4.34
N LYS A 140 -11.53 14.77 -4.71
CA LYS A 140 -12.31 14.99 -5.94
C LYS A 140 -13.37 13.88 -6.12
N ASN A 141 -13.32 13.15 -7.23
CA ASN A 141 -14.25 12.05 -7.56
C ASN A 141 -13.80 10.67 -7.04
N TYR A 142 -12.65 10.59 -6.38
CA TYR A 142 -12.11 9.32 -5.88
C TYR A 142 -12.61 9.04 -4.46
N THR A 143 -13.57 8.13 -4.37
CA THR A 143 -14.33 7.91 -3.12
C THR A 143 -13.64 6.96 -2.13
N TYR A 144 -12.61 6.22 -2.55
CA TYR A 144 -12.06 5.07 -1.80
C TYR A 144 -10.56 5.13 -1.53
N GLY A 145 -9.93 6.26 -1.75
CA GLY A 145 -8.51 6.42 -1.43
C GLY A 145 -8.22 6.36 0.06
N MET A 146 -7.05 5.85 0.40
CA MET A 146 -6.52 5.93 1.76
C MET A 146 -6.24 7.41 2.10
N PRO A 147 -6.56 7.89 3.33
CA PRO A 147 -6.18 9.25 3.74
C PRO A 147 -4.67 9.45 3.65
N THR A 148 -4.23 10.57 3.06
CA THR A 148 -2.82 10.93 2.94
C THR A 148 -2.10 10.86 4.29
N ARG A 149 -2.77 11.28 5.37
CA ARG A 149 -2.24 11.23 6.75
C ARG A 149 -1.79 9.83 7.19
N ILE A 150 -2.47 8.77 6.76
CA ILE A 150 -2.07 7.39 7.10
C ILE A 150 -0.78 7.02 6.38
N VAL A 151 -0.67 7.38 5.10
CA VAL A 151 0.55 7.12 4.32
C VAL A 151 1.71 7.93 4.86
N GLU A 152 1.49 9.19 5.23
CA GLU A 152 2.50 10.04 5.89
C GLU A 152 3.02 9.43 7.19
N LEU A 153 2.13 8.86 8.02
CA LEU A 153 2.53 8.15 9.24
C LEU A 153 3.43 6.95 8.94
N LEU A 154 3.08 6.14 7.94
CA LEU A 154 3.90 5.00 7.52
C LEU A 154 5.26 5.46 6.98
N ILE A 155 5.27 6.43 6.07
CA ILE A 155 6.50 6.99 5.48
C ILE A 155 7.42 7.55 6.57
N ASN A 156 6.90 8.37 7.47
CA ASN A 156 7.69 8.99 8.54
C ASN A 156 8.27 7.95 9.51
N ASN A 157 7.56 6.85 9.73
CA ASN A 157 8.01 5.81 10.64
C ASN A 157 9.10 4.91 10.04
N TYR A 158 9.10 4.69 8.73
CA TYR A 158 9.97 3.70 8.07
C TYR A 158 10.98 4.29 7.09
N THR A 159 11.01 5.61 6.91
CA THR A 159 11.96 6.28 6.00
C THR A 159 12.55 7.54 6.60
N ASP A 160 13.67 7.97 6.04
CA ASP A 160 14.26 9.28 6.27
C ASP A 160 13.93 10.24 5.10
N LYS A 161 14.16 11.56 5.31
CA LYS A 161 14.03 12.55 4.24
C LYS A 161 14.90 12.15 3.05
N ASN A 162 14.41 12.43 1.84
CA ASN A 162 15.03 12.09 0.56
C ASN A 162 15.04 10.58 0.20
N ASN A 163 14.60 9.68 1.09
CA ASN A 163 14.40 8.29 0.71
C ASN A 163 13.37 8.18 -0.41
N ILE A 164 13.47 7.12 -1.20
CA ILE A 164 12.57 6.80 -2.30
C ILE A 164 11.52 5.79 -1.81
N VAL A 165 10.25 6.17 -1.86
CA VAL A 165 9.11 5.30 -1.56
C VAL A 165 8.52 4.79 -2.87
N TYR A 166 8.29 3.48 -2.96
CA TYR A 166 7.65 2.86 -4.11
C TYR A 166 6.22 2.43 -3.77
N ASP A 167 5.27 2.84 -4.60
CA ASP A 167 3.89 2.35 -4.59
C ASP A 167 3.59 1.59 -5.88
N PRO A 168 3.47 0.27 -5.82
CA PRO A 168 3.17 -0.56 -7.00
C PRO A 168 1.73 -0.46 -7.49
N PHE A 169 0.83 0.17 -6.71
CA PHE A 169 -0.60 0.32 -7.01
C PHE A 169 -1.04 1.76 -6.72
N MET A 170 -0.47 2.71 -7.47
CA MET A 170 -0.54 4.14 -7.19
C MET A 170 -1.97 4.69 -7.06
N GLY A 171 -2.93 4.13 -7.81
CA GLY A 171 -4.33 4.52 -7.76
C GLY A 171 -4.52 6.03 -7.94
N SER A 172 -5.09 6.69 -6.95
CA SER A 172 -5.34 8.13 -6.99
C SER A 172 -4.12 9.01 -6.68
N GLY A 173 -2.93 8.44 -6.44
CA GLY A 173 -1.70 9.18 -6.15
C GLY A 173 -1.53 9.59 -4.68
N THR A 174 -2.21 8.95 -3.74
CA THR A 174 -2.11 9.29 -2.30
C THR A 174 -0.69 9.16 -1.77
N THR A 175 0.03 8.12 -2.19
CA THR A 175 1.42 7.89 -1.78
C THR A 175 2.34 8.96 -2.35
N ALA A 176 2.12 9.38 -3.59
CA ALA A 176 2.92 10.46 -4.20
C ALA A 176 2.75 11.78 -3.43
N GLU A 177 1.50 12.16 -3.10
CA GLU A 177 1.20 13.34 -2.28
C GLU A 177 1.86 13.24 -0.90
N ALA A 178 1.72 12.11 -0.22
CA ALA A 178 2.32 11.90 1.10
C ALA A 178 3.85 12.02 1.06
N CYS A 179 4.50 11.56 0.00
CA CYS A 179 5.94 11.71 -0.19
C CYS A 179 6.35 13.17 -0.35
N VAL A 180 5.62 13.96 -1.14
CA VAL A 180 5.89 15.40 -1.30
C VAL A 180 5.76 16.11 0.05
N ASN A 181 4.64 15.89 0.76
CA ASN A 181 4.38 16.51 2.07
C ASN A 181 5.47 16.17 3.10
N THR A 182 6.03 14.98 3.03
CA THR A 182 7.03 14.49 3.99
C THR A 182 8.47 14.64 3.51
N LYS A 183 8.71 15.29 2.36
CA LYS A 183 10.04 15.50 1.75
C LYS A 183 10.74 14.17 1.40
N ARG A 184 9.99 13.22 0.84
CA ARG A 184 10.48 11.98 0.24
C ARG A 184 10.30 12.02 -1.27
N GLN A 185 11.10 11.22 -1.96
CA GLN A 185 10.91 10.96 -3.37
C GLN A 185 9.96 9.77 -3.55
N TRP A 186 9.33 9.66 -4.72
CA TRP A 186 8.44 8.54 -4.97
C TRP A 186 8.65 7.92 -6.36
N LEU A 187 8.37 6.63 -6.44
CA LEU A 187 8.17 5.86 -7.66
C LEU A 187 6.79 5.23 -7.58
N GLY A 188 6.09 5.13 -8.68
CA GLY A 188 4.77 4.52 -8.70
C GLY A 188 4.50 3.73 -9.97
N SER A 189 3.73 2.65 -9.83
CA SER A 189 3.14 1.94 -10.96
C SER A 189 1.63 2.05 -10.90
N GLU A 190 0.99 2.22 -12.05
CA GLU A 190 -0.46 2.22 -12.20
C GLU A 190 -0.82 1.60 -13.54
N ILE A 191 -1.69 0.60 -13.53
CA ILE A 191 -2.11 -0.09 -14.75
C ILE A 191 -3.20 0.67 -15.51
N ASP A 192 -4.03 1.40 -14.78
CA ASP A 192 -5.11 2.20 -15.37
C ASP A 192 -4.58 3.55 -15.86
N LYS A 193 -4.38 3.63 -17.19
CA LYS A 193 -3.91 4.86 -17.84
C LYS A 193 -4.82 6.06 -17.60
N SER A 194 -6.10 5.85 -17.32
CA SER A 194 -7.05 6.95 -17.08
C SER A 194 -6.71 7.76 -15.83
N LEU A 195 -5.98 7.16 -14.87
CA LEU A 195 -5.56 7.79 -13.62
C LEU A 195 -4.29 8.65 -13.75
N GLU A 196 -3.55 8.53 -14.86
CA GLU A 196 -2.27 9.24 -15.05
C GLU A 196 -2.39 10.75 -14.84
N LYS A 197 -3.37 11.37 -15.48
CA LYS A 197 -3.61 12.82 -15.37
C LYS A 197 -3.94 13.23 -13.94
N GLN A 198 -4.79 12.44 -13.28
CA GLN A 198 -5.19 12.69 -11.89
C GLN A 198 -4.02 12.60 -10.92
N ILE A 199 -3.15 11.59 -11.07
CA ILE A 199 -1.96 11.42 -10.24
C ILE A 199 -1.03 12.63 -10.40
N LYS A 200 -0.77 13.05 -11.65
CA LYS A 200 0.08 14.21 -11.95
C LYS A 200 -0.50 15.50 -11.38
N GLU A 201 -1.80 15.75 -11.54
CA GLU A 201 -2.46 16.92 -10.98
C GLU A 201 -2.40 16.97 -9.45
N ARG A 202 -2.50 15.80 -8.79
CA ARG A 202 -2.47 15.71 -7.34
C ARG A 202 -1.15 16.19 -6.75
N VAL A 203 -0.04 15.90 -7.42
CA VAL A 203 1.31 16.28 -6.96
C VAL A 203 1.78 17.62 -7.49
N SER A 204 1.22 18.13 -8.60
CA SER A 204 1.60 19.44 -9.16
C SER A 204 1.00 20.62 -8.38
N ASN A 205 0.00 20.38 -7.55
CA ASN A 205 -0.68 21.40 -6.75
C ASN A 205 -0.12 21.53 -5.31
N LEU A 206 1.01 20.89 -5.03
CA LEU A 206 1.72 20.90 -3.75
C LEU A 206 3.03 21.67 -3.85
#